data_5f16162eff82c90590fb1959096fdc41
#
_entry.id   5f16162eff82c90590fb1959096fdc41
#
_cell.length_a   1.000
_cell.length_b   1.000
_cell.length_c   1.000
_cell.angle_alpha   90.00
_cell.angle_beta   90.00
_cell.angle_gamma   90.00
#
_symmetry.space_group_name_H-M   'P 1'
#
loop_
_entity.id
_entity.type
_entity.pdbx_description
1 polymer ?
#
loop_
_entity_poly.entity_id
_entity_poly.type
_entity_poly.pdbx_seq_one_letter_code
_entity_poly.pdbx_strand_id
1 'polypeptide(L)'
;MKRLFPLAFLFCTTPALAQPAPDAAQRPQRAYANPSALIAADIAFSRLAREKGQWTAFRETADETAEMFEGGRKLAKTLLKDRKDPAAPVKWAPQLAWISCDGTAGLTYGGWQGPSGGDGEYVTVWQRQFKGKVDWKWVLDDGQDLATPLREVDWAQGTVADCPARRRPEGDAPPPPAGSKRERKEDSKLPPLRPLAGAIPASEGGDSKDGQSRDGSFAWRSTVMADGSRRFTAWVWKDGRMLEVMARTFKANGA
;
A
#
# COMPACT_ATOMS: atom_id res chain seq x y z
N MET A 1 89.51 18.57 -19.18
CA MET A 1 88.62 19.24 -18.24
C MET A 1 87.27 18.60 -18.30
N LYS A 2 86.96 17.69 -17.38
CA LYS A 2 85.66 16.96 -17.31
C LYS A 2 84.79 17.69 -16.29
N ARG A 3 83.65 18.20 -16.74
CA ARG A 3 82.65 18.77 -15.81
C ARG A 3 81.63 17.71 -15.45
N LEU A 4 81.56 17.36 -14.17
CA LEU A 4 80.50 16.58 -13.60
C LEU A 4 79.27 17.48 -13.35
N PHE A 5 78.09 17.03 -13.84
CA PHE A 5 76.78 17.58 -13.42
C PHE A 5 76.20 16.72 -12.31
N PRO A 6 75.69 17.28 -11.23
CA PRO A 6 74.97 16.49 -10.26
C PRO A 6 73.54 16.30 -10.71
N LEU A 7 73.08 15.02 -10.66
CA LEU A 7 71.70 14.60 -10.90
C LEU A 7 70.87 14.86 -9.65
N ALA A 8 69.95 15.84 -9.69
CA ALA A 8 68.99 16.10 -8.61
C ALA A 8 67.81 15.10 -8.76
N PHE A 9 67.65 14.23 -7.76
CA PHE A 9 66.47 13.38 -7.64
C PHE A 9 65.32 14.17 -7.04
N LEU A 10 64.29 14.45 -7.82
CA LEU A 10 63.03 15.00 -7.34
C LEU A 10 62.21 13.83 -6.74
N PHE A 11 62.08 13.81 -5.42
CA PHE A 11 61.11 12.93 -4.75
C PHE A 11 59.71 13.54 -4.94
N CYS A 12 58.93 12.88 -5.83
CA CYS A 12 57.50 13.17 -5.97
C CYS A 12 56.73 12.45 -4.84
N THR A 13 56.38 13.18 -3.79
CA THR A 13 55.47 12.70 -2.74
C THR A 13 54.05 12.75 -3.27
N THR A 14 53.50 11.61 -3.68
CA THR A 14 52.08 11.48 -3.99
C THR A 14 51.28 11.55 -2.69
N PRO A 15 50.27 12.45 -2.60
CA PRO A 15 49.38 12.43 -1.45
C PRO A 15 48.58 11.11 -1.48
N ALA A 16 48.69 10.35 -0.39
CA ALA A 16 47.83 9.19 -0.17
C ALA A 16 46.38 9.70 -0.06
N LEU A 17 45.57 9.40 -1.10
CA LEU A 17 44.14 9.56 -1.03
C LEU A 17 43.61 8.63 0.08
N ALA A 18 43.16 9.22 1.17
CA ALA A 18 42.49 8.51 2.23
C ALA A 18 41.29 7.78 1.64
N GLN A 19 41.34 6.44 1.59
CA GLN A 19 40.19 5.62 1.23
C GLN A 19 39.10 5.89 2.28
N PRO A 20 37.88 6.16 1.85
CA PRO A 20 36.78 6.24 2.78
C PRO A 20 36.67 4.91 3.53
N ALA A 21 36.56 5.01 4.86
CA ALA A 21 36.42 3.84 5.72
C ALA A 21 35.31 2.91 5.20
N PRO A 22 35.53 1.60 5.06
CA PRO A 22 34.49 0.67 4.73
C PRO A 22 33.47 0.66 5.87
N ASP A 23 32.20 0.85 5.52
CA ASP A 23 31.03 0.57 6.34
C ASP A 23 30.76 1.52 7.53
N ALA A 24 30.20 2.67 7.21
CA ALA A 24 28.96 2.98 7.89
C ALA A 24 27.94 1.92 7.39
N ALA A 25 27.86 0.79 8.11
CA ALA A 25 26.89 -0.25 7.84
C ALA A 25 25.55 0.42 7.60
N GLN A 26 25.01 0.28 6.41
CA GLN A 26 23.71 0.83 6.04
C GLN A 26 22.75 0.29 7.09
N ARG A 27 22.40 1.15 8.05
CA ARG A 27 21.36 0.82 9.03
C ARG A 27 20.19 0.40 8.18
N PRO A 28 19.62 -0.82 8.38
CA PRO A 28 18.42 -1.17 7.65
C PRO A 28 17.43 -0.05 7.94
N GLN A 29 17.20 0.79 6.93
CA GLN A 29 16.19 1.82 7.03
C GLN A 29 14.95 1.08 7.49
N ARG A 30 14.36 1.48 8.63
CA ARG A 30 12.97 1.13 8.90
C ARG A 30 12.27 1.42 7.58
N ALA A 31 11.64 0.42 6.99
CA ALA A 31 10.85 0.64 5.81
C ALA A 31 9.71 1.55 6.27
N TYR A 32 9.95 2.86 6.20
CA TYR A 32 8.90 3.84 6.42
C TYR A 32 7.81 3.54 5.40
N ALA A 33 6.58 3.61 5.87
CA ALA A 33 5.45 3.54 4.98
C ALA A 33 5.66 4.53 3.83
N ASN A 34 5.62 4.01 2.61
CA ASN A 34 5.84 4.80 1.42
C ASN A 34 4.60 4.75 0.54
N PRO A 35 3.74 5.76 0.57
CA PRO A 35 2.54 5.78 -0.26
C PRO A 35 2.86 5.77 -1.75
N SER A 36 4.01 6.28 -2.17
CA SER A 36 4.43 6.20 -3.58
C SER A 36 4.64 4.76 -4.05
N ALA A 37 5.06 3.85 -3.16
CA ALA A 37 5.18 2.43 -3.50
C ALA A 37 3.80 1.80 -3.76
N LEU A 38 2.78 2.21 -3.00
CA LEU A 38 1.40 1.75 -3.19
C LEU A 38 0.80 2.31 -4.49
N ILE A 39 1.00 3.62 -4.75
CA ILE A 39 0.61 4.27 -6.01
C ILE A 39 1.29 3.57 -7.20
N ALA A 40 2.58 3.26 -7.10
CA ALA A 40 3.31 2.56 -8.14
C ALA A 40 2.78 1.13 -8.37
N ALA A 41 2.34 0.43 -7.33
CA ALA A 41 1.71 -0.90 -7.45
C ALA A 41 0.40 -0.82 -8.25
N ASP A 42 -0.44 0.16 -7.98
CA ASP A 42 -1.70 0.38 -8.71
C ASP A 42 -1.45 0.76 -10.18
N ILE A 43 -0.52 1.67 -10.44
CA ILE A 43 -0.12 2.03 -11.81
C ILE A 43 0.44 0.81 -12.55
N ALA A 44 1.24 -0.02 -11.89
CA ALA A 44 1.76 -1.26 -12.48
C ALA A 44 0.65 -2.26 -12.79
N PHE A 45 -0.36 -2.35 -11.93
CA PHE A 45 -1.55 -3.17 -12.14
C PHE A 45 -2.35 -2.69 -13.37
N SER A 46 -2.62 -1.39 -13.48
CA SER A 46 -3.27 -0.79 -14.64
C SER A 46 -2.47 -1.04 -15.94
N ARG A 47 -1.14 -0.94 -15.88
CA ARG A 47 -0.27 -1.26 -17.01
C ARG A 47 -0.34 -2.74 -17.39
N LEU A 48 -0.29 -3.63 -16.41
CA LEU A 48 -0.38 -5.08 -16.63
C LEU A 48 -1.68 -5.45 -17.34
N ALA A 49 -2.80 -4.81 -16.97
CA ALA A 49 -4.08 -5.02 -17.63
C ALA A 49 -4.06 -4.65 -19.12
N ARG A 50 -3.33 -3.59 -19.49
CA ARG A 50 -3.16 -3.21 -20.89
C ARG A 50 -2.20 -4.14 -21.65
N GLU A 51 -1.21 -4.69 -20.99
CA GLU A 51 -0.19 -5.54 -21.60
C GLU A 51 -0.66 -7.01 -21.74
N LYS A 52 -1.37 -7.54 -20.77
CA LYS A 52 -1.72 -8.96 -20.70
C LYS A 52 -3.21 -9.26 -20.70
N GLY A 53 -4.05 -8.25 -20.58
CA GLY A 53 -5.49 -8.40 -20.44
C GLY A 53 -5.97 -8.06 -19.02
N GLN A 54 -7.19 -7.53 -18.96
CA GLN A 54 -7.76 -7.00 -17.71
C GLN A 54 -7.90 -8.08 -16.63
N TRP A 55 -8.60 -9.17 -16.92
CA TRP A 55 -8.85 -10.20 -15.93
C TRP A 55 -7.62 -11.06 -15.63
N THR A 56 -6.71 -11.14 -16.58
CA THR A 56 -5.38 -11.73 -16.36
C THR A 56 -4.59 -10.93 -15.35
N ALA A 57 -4.54 -9.60 -15.47
CA ALA A 57 -3.89 -8.75 -14.50
C ALA A 57 -4.53 -8.85 -13.10
N PHE A 58 -5.87 -8.85 -13.05
CA PHE A 58 -6.60 -9.03 -11.80
C PHE A 58 -6.24 -10.35 -11.10
N ARG A 59 -6.19 -11.46 -11.85
CA ARG A 59 -5.77 -12.78 -11.29
C ARG A 59 -4.33 -12.77 -10.78
N GLU A 60 -3.39 -12.18 -11.53
CA GLU A 60 -1.96 -12.19 -11.18
C GLU A 60 -1.66 -11.36 -9.92
N THR A 61 -2.41 -10.29 -9.70
CA THR A 61 -2.16 -9.34 -8.61
C THR A 61 -3.06 -9.53 -7.38
N ALA A 62 -4.09 -10.39 -7.48
CA ALA A 62 -4.98 -10.71 -6.37
C ALA A 62 -4.28 -11.49 -5.25
N ASP A 63 -4.66 -11.22 -4.01
CA ASP A 63 -4.43 -12.14 -2.90
C ASP A 63 -5.36 -13.37 -3.02
N GLU A 64 -4.99 -14.49 -2.40
CA GLU A 64 -5.82 -15.69 -2.38
C GLU A 64 -7.20 -15.48 -1.75
N THR A 65 -7.31 -14.50 -0.86
CA THR A 65 -8.53 -14.12 -0.15
C THR A 65 -9.21 -12.89 -0.73
N ALA A 66 -8.73 -12.39 -1.88
CA ALA A 66 -9.24 -11.20 -2.52
C ALA A 66 -10.70 -11.32 -2.90
N GLU A 67 -11.44 -10.23 -2.76
CA GLU A 67 -12.87 -10.15 -3.03
C GLU A 67 -13.21 -9.05 -4.03
N MET A 68 -14.22 -9.34 -4.82
CA MET A 68 -14.90 -8.43 -5.75
C MET A 68 -16.42 -8.57 -5.61
N PHE A 69 -17.15 -7.75 -6.33
CA PHE A 69 -18.62 -7.74 -6.25
C PHE A 69 -19.26 -7.96 -7.61
N GLU A 70 -20.08 -9.01 -7.67
CA GLU A 70 -20.95 -9.32 -8.81
C GLU A 70 -22.16 -10.09 -8.28
N GLY A 71 -23.32 -9.41 -8.20
CA GLY A 71 -24.50 -9.97 -7.54
C GLY A 71 -24.24 -10.31 -6.06
N GLY A 72 -23.43 -9.49 -5.37
CA GLY A 72 -22.96 -9.68 -4.01
C GLY A 72 -21.46 -9.93 -3.94
N ARG A 73 -20.94 -10.20 -2.74
CA ARG A 73 -19.53 -10.46 -2.45
C ARG A 73 -19.10 -11.81 -3.01
N LYS A 74 -17.97 -11.85 -3.73
CA LYS A 74 -17.40 -13.05 -4.34
C LYS A 74 -15.89 -13.10 -4.13
N LEU A 75 -15.35 -14.30 -3.93
CA LEU A 75 -13.89 -14.50 -4.01
C LEU A 75 -13.42 -14.25 -5.44
N ALA A 76 -12.44 -13.38 -5.61
CA ALA A 76 -11.89 -12.99 -6.91
C ALA A 76 -11.40 -14.20 -7.71
N LYS A 77 -10.69 -15.15 -7.06
CA LYS A 77 -10.20 -16.37 -7.70
C LYS A 77 -11.32 -17.25 -8.28
N THR A 78 -12.50 -17.25 -7.67
CA THR A 78 -13.67 -17.98 -8.16
C THR A 78 -14.32 -17.22 -9.29
N LEU A 79 -14.54 -15.91 -9.11
CA LEU A 79 -15.20 -15.06 -10.10
C LEU A 79 -14.40 -14.95 -11.40
N LEU A 80 -13.08 -14.89 -11.30
CA LEU A 80 -12.18 -14.65 -12.42
C LEU A 80 -11.63 -15.91 -13.09
N LYS A 81 -11.88 -17.10 -12.53
CA LYS A 81 -11.24 -18.36 -12.96
C LYS A 81 -11.29 -18.58 -14.48
N ASP A 82 -12.46 -18.48 -15.05
CA ASP A 82 -12.70 -18.75 -16.48
C ASP A 82 -13.09 -17.47 -17.26
N ARG A 83 -12.94 -16.30 -16.64
CA ARG A 83 -13.32 -15.03 -17.23
C ARG A 83 -12.32 -14.63 -18.31
N LYS A 84 -12.81 -14.50 -19.55
CA LYS A 84 -12.02 -14.09 -20.70
C LYS A 84 -11.75 -12.59 -20.65
N ASP A 85 -10.54 -12.21 -21.01
CA ASP A 85 -10.18 -10.80 -21.11
C ASP A 85 -11.03 -10.09 -22.19
N PRO A 86 -11.49 -8.86 -21.95
CA PRO A 86 -12.14 -8.05 -22.98
C PRO A 86 -11.13 -7.67 -24.07
N ALA A 87 -11.64 -7.32 -25.25
CA ALA A 87 -10.80 -6.90 -26.38
C ALA A 87 -9.91 -5.69 -26.05
N ALA A 88 -10.39 -4.82 -25.17
CA ALA A 88 -9.61 -3.73 -24.60
C ALA A 88 -9.96 -3.56 -23.11
N PRO A 89 -8.97 -3.36 -22.24
CA PRO A 89 -9.20 -3.15 -20.82
C PRO A 89 -9.71 -1.74 -20.53
N VAL A 90 -10.32 -1.57 -19.36
CA VAL A 90 -10.51 -0.24 -18.79
C VAL A 90 -9.15 0.38 -18.46
N LYS A 91 -9.06 1.70 -18.49
CA LYS A 91 -7.89 2.48 -18.08
C LYS A 91 -8.20 3.12 -16.74
N TRP A 92 -7.32 2.98 -15.78
CA TRP A 92 -7.49 3.62 -14.47
C TRP A 92 -6.18 4.19 -13.97
N ALA A 93 -6.30 5.16 -13.08
CA ALA A 93 -5.18 5.76 -12.39
C ALA A 93 -5.58 6.18 -10.97
N PRO A 94 -4.71 5.94 -9.97
CA PRO A 94 -4.97 6.39 -8.60
C PRO A 94 -4.85 7.91 -8.49
N GLN A 95 -5.76 8.51 -7.75
CA GLN A 95 -5.73 9.93 -7.37
C GLN A 95 -5.35 10.09 -5.90
N LEU A 96 -5.75 9.15 -5.05
CA LEU A 96 -5.50 9.15 -3.63
C LEU A 96 -4.95 7.80 -3.18
N ALA A 97 -4.06 7.83 -2.21
CA ALA A 97 -3.57 6.65 -1.52
C ALA A 97 -3.43 6.91 -0.02
N TRP A 98 -3.87 5.96 0.80
CA TRP A 98 -3.63 5.94 2.25
C TRP A 98 -2.90 4.65 2.60
N ILE A 99 -1.87 4.77 3.42
CA ILE A 99 -1.06 3.62 3.85
C ILE A 99 -0.89 3.64 5.37
N SER A 100 -0.87 2.46 5.97
CA SER A 100 -0.58 2.27 7.39
C SER A 100 0.81 2.76 7.77
N CYS A 101 1.01 3.10 9.04
CA CYS A 101 2.31 3.51 9.55
C CYS A 101 3.39 2.45 9.35
N ASP A 102 3.06 1.16 9.52
CA ASP A 102 3.98 0.05 9.30
C ASP A 102 4.17 -0.34 7.82
N GLY A 103 3.41 0.29 6.92
CA GLY A 103 3.47 0.03 5.49
C GLY A 103 2.98 -1.35 5.08
N THR A 104 2.13 -2.01 5.89
CA THR A 104 1.66 -3.38 5.60
C THR A 104 0.34 -3.45 4.86
N ALA A 105 -0.46 -2.38 4.92
CA ALA A 105 -1.75 -2.28 4.24
C ALA A 105 -2.07 -0.83 3.87
N GLY A 106 -2.93 -0.67 2.88
CA GLY A 106 -3.40 0.63 2.45
C GLY A 106 -4.48 0.51 1.39
N LEU A 107 -4.93 1.63 0.87
CA LEU A 107 -5.87 1.68 -0.24
C LEU A 107 -5.44 2.70 -1.29
N THR A 108 -5.88 2.48 -2.50
CA THR A 108 -5.89 3.45 -3.59
C THR A 108 -7.33 3.73 -4.02
N TYR A 109 -7.57 4.95 -4.45
CA TYR A 109 -8.83 5.41 -4.99
C TYR A 109 -8.57 6.30 -6.21
N GLY A 110 -9.39 6.15 -7.24
CA GLY A 110 -9.25 6.95 -8.45
C GLY A 110 -10.38 6.74 -9.44
N GLY A 111 -10.19 7.29 -10.62
CA GLY A 111 -11.10 7.15 -11.74
C GLY A 111 -10.67 6.08 -12.73
N TRP A 112 -11.65 5.53 -13.44
CA TRP A 112 -11.41 4.67 -14.58
C TRP A 112 -12.22 5.12 -15.81
N GLN A 113 -11.73 4.76 -16.98
CA GLN A 113 -12.35 4.99 -18.28
C GLN A 113 -12.54 3.68 -19.03
N GLY A 114 -13.75 3.44 -19.53
CA GLY A 114 -14.08 2.31 -20.38
C GLY A 114 -13.54 2.46 -21.80
N PRO A 115 -13.26 1.36 -22.51
CA PRO A 115 -12.72 1.40 -23.88
C PRO A 115 -13.71 1.97 -24.91
N SER A 116 -15.01 1.88 -24.65
CA SER A 116 -16.09 2.39 -25.52
C SER A 116 -16.68 3.70 -25.01
N GLY A 117 -16.01 4.37 -24.07
CA GLY A 117 -16.55 5.49 -23.32
C GLY A 117 -17.14 5.02 -21.99
N GLY A 118 -17.61 5.99 -21.20
CA GLY A 118 -18.03 5.75 -19.82
C GLY A 118 -16.87 5.93 -18.85
N ASP A 119 -17.20 6.50 -17.74
CA ASP A 119 -16.27 6.84 -16.65
C ASP A 119 -16.77 6.21 -15.36
N GLY A 120 -15.86 5.99 -14.43
CA GLY A 120 -16.22 5.48 -13.12
C GLY A 120 -15.20 5.80 -12.06
N GLU A 121 -15.49 5.31 -10.87
CA GLU A 121 -14.59 5.38 -9.72
C GLU A 121 -14.31 3.97 -9.20
N TYR A 122 -13.17 3.81 -8.54
CA TYR A 122 -12.77 2.56 -7.91
C TYR A 122 -12.08 2.79 -6.58
N VAL A 123 -12.14 1.78 -5.74
CA VAL A 123 -11.30 1.63 -4.55
C VAL A 123 -10.67 0.25 -4.58
N THR A 124 -9.34 0.20 -4.37
CA THR A 124 -8.61 -1.05 -4.23
C THR A 124 -7.89 -1.06 -2.89
N VAL A 125 -8.11 -2.09 -2.09
CA VAL A 125 -7.40 -2.30 -0.83
C VAL A 125 -6.24 -3.25 -1.07
N TRP A 126 -5.07 -2.87 -0.58
CA TRP A 126 -3.81 -3.54 -0.80
C TRP A 126 -3.21 -4.08 0.50
N GLN A 127 -2.58 -5.23 0.40
CA GLN A 127 -1.80 -5.83 1.47
C GLN A 127 -0.39 -6.16 0.98
N ARG A 128 0.60 -5.76 1.77
CA ARG A 128 2.01 -6.02 1.44
C ARG A 128 2.35 -7.48 1.65
N GLN A 129 3.04 -8.06 0.68
CA GLN A 129 3.56 -9.41 0.74
C GLN A 129 5.01 -9.38 1.25
N PHE A 130 5.34 -10.27 2.20
CA PHE A 130 6.69 -10.37 2.74
C PHE A 130 7.45 -11.57 2.18
N LYS A 131 6.78 -12.36 1.34
CA LYS A 131 7.34 -13.52 0.65
C LYS A 131 6.86 -13.50 -0.79
N GLY A 132 7.73 -13.86 -1.73
CA GLY A 132 7.41 -13.91 -3.15
C GLY A 132 8.01 -12.78 -3.96
N LYS A 133 7.62 -12.69 -5.24
CA LYS A 133 8.14 -11.71 -6.21
C LYS A 133 7.34 -10.41 -6.28
N VAL A 134 6.13 -10.41 -5.73
CA VAL A 134 5.19 -9.29 -5.78
C VAL A 134 5.09 -8.66 -4.40
N ASP A 135 5.45 -7.40 -4.29
CA ASP A 135 5.43 -6.68 -3.00
C ASP A 135 4.01 -6.40 -2.50
N TRP A 136 3.05 -6.16 -3.41
CA TRP A 136 1.68 -5.79 -3.08
C TRP A 136 0.68 -6.69 -3.80
N LYS A 137 -0.33 -7.13 -3.07
CA LYS A 137 -1.51 -7.80 -3.61
C LYS A 137 -2.76 -7.11 -3.14
N TRP A 138 -3.74 -6.99 -4.01
CA TRP A 138 -5.03 -6.45 -3.62
C TRP A 138 -5.88 -7.53 -2.94
N VAL A 139 -6.66 -7.11 -1.94
CA VAL A 139 -7.53 -7.97 -1.11
C VAL A 139 -9.01 -7.63 -1.27
N LEU A 140 -9.31 -6.44 -1.79
CA LEU A 140 -10.65 -6.00 -2.15
C LEU A 140 -10.56 -5.01 -3.29
N ASP A 141 -11.43 -5.17 -4.28
CA ASP A 141 -11.59 -4.22 -5.38
C ASP A 141 -13.08 -3.98 -5.60
N ASP A 142 -13.49 -2.71 -5.62
CA ASP A 142 -14.86 -2.27 -5.86
C ASP A 142 -14.88 -0.99 -6.68
N GLY A 143 -15.95 -0.79 -7.44
CA GLY A 143 -16.12 0.40 -8.25
C GLY A 143 -17.52 0.49 -8.83
N GLN A 144 -17.78 1.63 -9.47
CA GLN A 144 -19.04 1.90 -10.15
C GLN A 144 -18.86 2.88 -11.29
N ASP A 145 -19.84 2.87 -12.19
CA ASP A 145 -19.98 3.89 -13.23
C ASP A 145 -20.37 5.22 -12.62
N LEU A 146 -19.86 6.31 -13.19
CA LEU A 146 -20.20 7.68 -12.84
C LEU A 146 -20.85 8.37 -14.04
N ALA A 147 -21.90 9.15 -13.78
CA ALA A 147 -22.49 10.02 -14.80
C ALA A 147 -21.57 11.18 -15.23
N THR A 148 -20.63 11.55 -14.35
CA THR A 148 -19.62 12.58 -14.60
C THR A 148 -18.30 12.04 -14.10
N PRO A 149 -17.22 12.09 -14.94
CA PRO A 149 -15.91 11.62 -14.54
C PRO A 149 -15.41 12.34 -13.30
N LEU A 150 -14.56 11.66 -12.53
CA LEU A 150 -13.83 12.32 -11.46
C LEU A 150 -12.98 13.45 -12.06
N ARG A 151 -12.85 14.53 -11.30
CA ARG A 151 -11.95 15.62 -11.67
C ARG A 151 -10.54 15.07 -11.84
N GLU A 152 -9.92 15.38 -12.98
CA GLU A 152 -8.51 15.06 -13.20
C GLU A 152 -7.61 15.76 -12.19
N VAL A 153 -6.55 15.09 -11.79
CA VAL A 153 -5.52 15.61 -10.90
C VAL A 153 -4.15 15.48 -11.57
N ASP A 154 -3.30 16.47 -11.35
CA ASP A 154 -1.95 16.46 -11.94
C ASP A 154 -1.04 15.40 -11.34
N TRP A 155 -1.32 15.00 -10.08
CA TRP A 155 -0.57 13.97 -9.35
C TRP A 155 -1.44 13.27 -8.32
N ALA A 156 -1.12 12.00 -8.05
CA ALA A 156 -1.73 11.26 -6.98
C ALA A 156 -1.23 11.74 -5.61
N GLN A 157 -2.15 11.90 -4.66
CA GLN A 157 -1.83 12.29 -3.28
C GLN A 157 -1.70 11.04 -2.41
N GLY A 158 -0.59 10.94 -1.67
CA GLY A 158 -0.34 9.85 -0.74
C GLY A 158 -0.27 10.33 0.71
N THR A 159 -0.97 9.64 1.60
CA THR A 159 -0.99 9.94 3.04
C THR A 159 -0.59 8.73 3.85
N VAL A 160 0.26 8.93 4.86
CA VAL A 160 0.66 7.91 5.82
C VAL A 160 -0.08 8.12 7.12
N ALA A 161 -0.60 7.03 7.70
CA ALA A 161 -1.15 7.04 9.04
C ALA A 161 -0.08 7.39 10.08
N ASP A 162 -0.45 8.07 11.16
CA ASP A 162 0.45 8.26 12.30
C ASP A 162 0.77 6.91 12.93
N CYS A 163 1.96 6.82 13.53
CA CYS A 163 2.36 5.61 14.21
C CYS A 163 1.74 5.57 15.62
N PRO A 164 0.88 4.59 15.92
CA PRO A 164 0.35 4.45 17.27
C PRO A 164 1.49 4.22 18.24
N ALA A 165 1.40 4.85 19.42
CA ALA A 165 2.37 4.60 20.47
C ALA A 165 2.28 3.14 20.92
N ARG A 166 3.36 2.37 20.74
CA ARG A 166 3.44 1.01 21.25
C ARG A 166 3.55 1.07 22.77
N ARG A 167 2.58 0.50 23.48
CA ARG A 167 2.71 0.29 24.92
C ARG A 167 3.83 -0.72 25.14
N ARG A 168 4.92 -0.27 25.69
CA ARG A 168 5.88 -1.20 26.33
C ARG A 168 5.25 -1.74 27.60
N PRO A 169 5.44 -3.04 27.92
CA PRO A 169 5.14 -3.53 29.24
C PRO A 169 5.87 -2.66 30.27
N GLU A 170 5.17 -2.20 31.27
CA GLU A 170 5.75 -1.49 32.40
C GLU A 170 6.77 -2.40 33.06
N GLY A 171 8.05 -2.13 32.90
CA GLY A 171 9.16 -2.85 33.52
C GLY A 171 10.34 -1.92 33.67
N ASP A 172 11.06 -2.05 34.80
CA ASP A 172 12.14 -1.16 35.26
C ASP A 172 13.40 -1.09 34.37
N ALA A 173 13.42 -1.77 33.21
CA ALA A 173 14.57 -1.73 32.34
C ALA A 173 14.52 -0.53 31.38
N PRO A 174 15.60 0.27 31.28
CA PRO A 174 15.69 1.37 30.35
C PRO A 174 15.45 0.87 28.90
N PRO A 175 14.80 1.66 28.04
CA PRO A 175 14.56 1.28 26.67
C PRO A 175 15.88 0.98 25.95
N PRO A 176 15.94 -0.06 25.11
CA PRO A 176 17.13 -0.35 24.33
C PRO A 176 17.43 0.81 23.36
N PRO A 177 18.70 1.03 23.00
CA PRO A 177 19.08 2.07 22.05
C PRO A 177 18.29 1.92 20.74
N ALA A 178 17.82 3.05 20.19
CA ALA A 178 17.05 3.08 18.95
C ALA A 178 17.80 2.37 17.80
N GLY A 179 17.11 1.45 17.10
CA GLY A 179 17.68 0.67 15.99
C GLY A 179 18.51 -0.54 16.41
N SER A 180 18.62 -0.86 17.71
CA SER A 180 19.38 -2.03 18.18
C SER A 180 18.68 -3.35 17.82
N LYS A 181 19.46 -4.46 17.77
CA LYS A 181 18.90 -5.80 17.59
C LYS A 181 17.90 -6.18 18.70
N ARG A 182 18.12 -5.65 19.91
CA ARG A 182 17.24 -5.87 21.07
C ARG A 182 15.91 -5.14 20.89
N GLU A 183 15.93 -3.89 20.43
CA GLU A 183 14.70 -3.14 20.11
C GLU A 183 13.88 -3.88 19.04
N ARG A 184 14.50 -4.34 17.95
CA ARG A 184 13.82 -5.09 16.88
C ARG A 184 13.20 -6.40 17.37
N LYS A 185 13.89 -7.11 18.27
CA LYS A 185 13.39 -8.35 18.84
C LYS A 185 12.26 -8.12 19.83
N GLU A 186 12.31 -7.05 20.62
CA GLU A 186 11.24 -6.63 21.51
C GLU A 186 10.03 -6.13 20.74
N ASP A 187 10.23 -5.30 19.73
CA ASP A 187 9.19 -4.81 18.83
C ASP A 187 8.46 -5.94 18.08
N SER A 188 9.16 -7.00 17.70
CA SER A 188 8.55 -8.16 17.04
C SER A 188 7.65 -9.00 17.97
N LYS A 189 7.81 -8.86 19.28
CA LYS A 189 7.03 -9.56 20.29
C LYS A 189 5.80 -8.78 20.76
N LEU A 190 5.77 -7.47 20.48
CA LEU A 190 4.61 -6.66 20.84
C LEU A 190 3.45 -7.04 19.92
N PRO A 191 2.26 -7.29 20.48
CA PRO A 191 1.09 -7.53 19.64
C PRO A 191 0.82 -6.31 18.77
N PRO A 192 0.29 -6.51 17.55
CA PRO A 192 -0.14 -5.40 16.71
C PRO A 192 -1.18 -4.59 17.49
N LEU A 193 -1.11 -3.26 17.38
CA LEU A 193 -2.15 -2.39 17.91
C LEU A 193 -3.42 -2.65 17.10
N ARG A 194 -4.45 -3.10 17.75
CA ARG A 194 -5.77 -3.19 17.13
C ARG A 194 -6.40 -1.80 17.12
N PRO A 195 -7.21 -1.46 16.10
CA PRO A 195 -8.09 -0.32 16.21
C PRO A 195 -8.82 -0.40 17.54
N LEU A 196 -8.93 0.74 18.22
CA LEU A 196 -9.64 0.77 19.51
C LEU A 196 -11.04 0.20 19.31
N ALA A 197 -11.43 -0.73 20.20
CA ALA A 197 -12.78 -1.28 20.20
C ALA A 197 -13.80 -0.12 20.17
N GLY A 198 -14.67 -0.10 19.16
CA GLY A 198 -15.60 0.99 18.94
C GLY A 198 -15.10 2.09 17.98
N ALA A 199 -13.83 2.10 17.57
CA ALA A 199 -13.32 3.05 16.57
C ALA A 199 -13.92 2.79 15.18
N ILE A 200 -14.28 1.54 14.88
CA ILE A 200 -15.00 1.16 13.66
C ILE A 200 -16.47 0.94 14.03
N PRO A 201 -17.41 1.73 13.53
CA PRO A 201 -18.82 1.54 13.82
C PRO A 201 -19.27 0.13 13.43
N ALA A 202 -20.13 -0.47 14.28
CA ALA A 202 -20.76 -1.75 13.94
C ALA A 202 -21.57 -1.60 12.65
N SER A 203 -21.57 -2.62 11.79
CA SER A 203 -22.45 -2.65 10.63
C SER A 203 -23.86 -3.01 11.08
N GLU A 204 -24.82 -2.17 10.71
CA GLU A 204 -26.23 -2.46 10.89
C GLU A 204 -26.73 -3.22 9.66
N GLY A 205 -26.97 -4.51 9.81
CA GLY A 205 -27.51 -5.39 8.76
C GLY A 205 -26.63 -5.52 7.53
N GLY A 206 -26.65 -6.66 6.88
CA GLY A 206 -25.88 -6.89 5.66
C GLY A 206 -24.63 -7.73 5.87
N ASP A 207 -24.01 -8.12 4.74
CA ASP A 207 -22.77 -8.89 4.71
C ASP A 207 -21.57 -7.94 4.83
N SER A 208 -20.97 -7.87 6.03
CA SER A 208 -19.83 -7.00 6.31
C SER A 208 -18.53 -7.77 6.46
N LYS A 209 -17.45 -7.20 5.91
CA LYS A 209 -16.08 -7.66 6.11
C LYS A 209 -15.18 -6.52 6.49
N ASP A 210 -14.34 -6.75 7.48
CA ASP A 210 -13.35 -5.82 7.97
C ASP A 210 -11.93 -6.30 7.66
N GLY A 211 -11.03 -5.36 7.51
CA GLY A 211 -9.60 -5.61 7.44
C GLY A 211 -8.79 -4.49 8.07
N GLN A 212 -7.55 -4.80 8.41
CA GLN A 212 -6.64 -3.82 9.02
C GLN A 212 -5.18 -4.14 8.72
N SER A 213 -4.32 -3.12 8.86
CA SER A 213 -2.86 -3.28 8.89
C SER A 213 -2.42 -4.06 10.13
N ARG A 214 -1.18 -4.56 10.12
CA ARG A 214 -0.64 -5.31 11.26
C ARG A 214 -0.53 -4.48 12.54
N ASP A 215 -0.21 -3.19 12.39
CA ASP A 215 -0.11 -2.25 13.51
C ASP A 215 -1.45 -1.61 13.89
N GLY A 216 -2.52 -1.89 13.14
CA GLY A 216 -3.85 -1.33 13.36
C GLY A 216 -4.01 0.15 13.01
N SER A 217 -2.99 0.78 12.40
CA SER A 217 -3.04 2.19 12.03
C SER A 217 -3.87 2.49 10.77
N PHE A 218 -4.22 1.46 10.02
CA PHE A 218 -5.15 1.49 8.90
C PHE A 218 -6.18 0.39 9.05
N ALA A 219 -7.45 0.70 8.83
CA ALA A 219 -8.55 -0.25 8.85
C ALA A 219 -9.58 0.11 7.77
N TRP A 220 -10.34 -0.89 7.34
CA TRP A 220 -11.41 -0.71 6.38
C TRP A 220 -12.58 -1.66 6.66
N ARG A 221 -13.75 -1.29 6.16
CA ARG A 221 -14.96 -2.11 6.17
C ARG A 221 -15.64 -2.03 4.81
N SER A 222 -16.09 -3.16 4.31
CA SER A 222 -16.95 -3.27 3.15
C SER A 222 -18.23 -3.99 3.55
N THR A 223 -19.40 -3.42 3.27
CA THR A 223 -20.72 -3.97 3.61
C THR A 223 -21.57 -4.05 2.35
N VAL A 224 -22.11 -5.23 2.03
CA VAL A 224 -23.16 -5.40 1.04
C VAL A 224 -24.50 -5.22 1.75
N MET A 225 -25.25 -4.22 1.35
CA MET A 225 -26.56 -3.89 1.92
C MET A 225 -27.66 -4.78 1.34
N ALA A 226 -28.81 -4.82 1.98
CA ALA A 226 -29.94 -5.65 1.55
C ALA A 226 -30.47 -5.30 0.15
N ASP A 227 -30.32 -4.07 -0.30
CA ASP A 227 -30.67 -3.58 -1.64
C ASP A 227 -29.59 -3.89 -2.70
N GLY A 228 -28.51 -4.57 -2.31
CA GLY A 228 -27.37 -4.88 -3.16
C GLY A 228 -26.36 -3.74 -3.34
N SER A 229 -26.65 -2.55 -2.78
CA SER A 229 -25.63 -1.49 -2.72
C SER A 229 -24.49 -1.90 -1.80
N ARG A 230 -23.32 -1.27 -1.99
CA ARG A 230 -22.13 -1.59 -1.20
C ARG A 230 -21.58 -0.33 -0.56
N ARG A 231 -21.37 -0.39 0.75
CA ARG A 231 -20.72 0.68 1.48
C ARG A 231 -19.29 0.31 1.77
N PHE A 232 -18.38 1.15 1.39
CA PHE A 232 -16.95 1.05 1.74
C PHE A 232 -16.57 2.21 2.65
N THR A 233 -15.87 1.91 3.75
CA THR A 233 -15.36 2.93 4.66
C THR A 233 -13.92 2.56 5.07
N ALA A 234 -13.04 3.55 5.14
CA ALA A 234 -11.66 3.36 5.59
C ALA A 234 -11.28 4.41 6.64
N TRP A 235 -10.44 3.99 7.58
CA TRP A 235 -9.93 4.79 8.68
C TRP A 235 -8.41 4.69 8.76
N VAL A 236 -7.79 5.77 9.17
CA VAL A 236 -6.36 5.81 9.51
C VAL A 236 -6.18 6.32 10.93
N TRP A 237 -5.14 5.85 11.61
CA TRP A 237 -4.73 6.43 12.88
C TRP A 237 -4.12 7.80 12.63
N LYS A 238 -4.73 8.82 13.21
CA LYS A 238 -4.31 10.22 13.08
C LYS A 238 -4.67 10.97 14.34
N ASP A 239 -3.75 11.78 14.84
CA ASP A 239 -3.99 12.63 16.02
C ASP A 239 -4.54 11.86 17.22
N GLY A 240 -4.02 10.64 17.47
CA GLY A 240 -4.40 9.82 18.61
C GLY A 240 -5.74 9.08 18.51
N ARG A 241 -6.35 9.03 17.33
CA ARG A 241 -7.64 8.34 17.08
C ARG A 241 -7.70 7.74 15.67
N MET A 242 -8.64 6.83 15.46
CA MET A 242 -9.00 6.39 14.11
C MET A 242 -9.89 7.46 13.47
N LEU A 243 -9.40 8.06 12.39
CA LEU A 243 -10.10 9.08 11.62
C LEU A 243 -10.61 8.46 10.33
N GLU A 244 -11.89 8.63 10.03
CA GLU A 244 -12.47 8.26 8.75
C GLU A 244 -11.86 9.12 7.64
N VAL A 245 -11.26 8.47 6.66
CA VAL A 245 -10.59 9.13 5.53
C VAL A 245 -11.29 8.89 4.21
N MET A 246 -12.17 7.89 4.18
CA MET A 246 -12.99 7.58 3.01
C MET A 246 -14.28 6.91 3.43
N ALA A 247 -15.39 7.37 2.83
CA ALA A 247 -16.66 6.67 2.79
C ALA A 247 -17.22 6.75 1.37
N ARG A 248 -17.61 5.61 0.80
CA ARG A 248 -18.23 5.49 -0.51
C ARG A 248 -19.40 4.52 -0.44
N THR A 249 -20.44 4.85 -1.20
CA THR A 249 -21.54 3.92 -1.45
C THR A 249 -21.58 3.66 -2.95
N PHE A 250 -21.37 2.42 -3.31
CA PHE A 250 -21.45 1.92 -4.68
C PHE A 250 -22.85 1.35 -4.92
N LYS A 251 -23.42 1.65 -6.07
CA LYS A 251 -24.73 1.14 -6.48
C LYS A 251 -24.74 -0.38 -6.60
N ALA A 252 -25.89 -0.99 -6.48
CA ALA A 252 -26.06 -2.39 -6.86
C ALA A 252 -25.61 -2.59 -8.33
N ASN A 253 -24.84 -3.67 -8.59
CA ASN A 253 -24.41 -3.98 -9.95
C ASN A 253 -25.63 -4.35 -10.79
N GLY A 254 -25.86 -3.64 -11.88
CA GLY A 254 -27.00 -3.89 -12.79
C GLY A 254 -28.25 -3.03 -12.50
N ALA A 255 -28.13 -1.99 -11.67
CA ALA A 255 -29.18 -0.98 -11.48
C ALA A 255 -28.98 0.22 -12.40
#